data_ac89f7a4f1b7ccd40fa371fe64969f2d
#
_entry.id   ac89f7a4f1b7ccd40fa371fe64969f2d
#
_cell.length_a   1.000
_cell.length_b   1.000
_cell.length_c   1.000
_cell.angle_alpha   90.00
_cell.angle_beta   90.00
_cell.angle_gamma   90.00
#
_symmetry.space_group_name_H-M   'P 1'
#
loop_
_entity.id
_entity.type
_entity.pdbx_description
1 polymer ?
#
loop_
_entity_poly.entity_id
_entity_poly.type
_entity_poly.pdbx_seq_one_letter_code
_entity_poly.pdbx_strand_id
1 'polypeptide(L)'
;MGFFYFMYYVYVLFSLKDRKFYIGFTRNLKVRITQHKNGYVKSTRNRKSLILIYYEVYIQKADAEKREKYLKGGNGRSSLKIQLRDCLTKLRYKHL
;
A
#
# COMPACT_ATOMS: atom_id res chain seq x y z
N MET A 1 11.81 -1.03 24.28
CA MET A 1 10.62 -0.88 25.07
C MET A 1 9.41 -1.40 24.36
N GLY A 2 8.43 -1.81 25.15
CA GLY A 2 7.32 -2.59 24.66
C GLY A 2 6.40 -1.91 23.68
N PHE A 3 6.24 -0.60 23.71
CA PHE A 3 5.25 0.03 22.84
C PHE A 3 5.64 0.03 21.36
N PHE A 4 6.86 -0.33 21.00
CA PHE A 4 7.24 -0.48 19.60
C PHE A 4 6.95 -1.87 19.03
N TYR A 5 6.50 -2.80 19.85
CA TYR A 5 6.18 -4.14 19.36
C TYR A 5 4.95 -4.19 18.50
N PHE A 6 4.00 -3.25 18.70
CA PHE A 6 2.70 -3.32 18.08
C PHE A 6 2.54 -2.15 17.11
N MET A 7 3.29 -2.23 16.02
CA MET A 7 3.14 -1.32 14.91
C MET A 7 2.23 -1.94 13.87
N TYR A 8 1.39 -1.12 13.29
CA TYR A 8 0.46 -1.52 12.25
C TYR A 8 0.71 -0.66 11.03
N TYR A 9 0.85 -1.29 9.88
CA TYR A 9 1.22 -0.62 8.64
C TYR A 9 0.06 -0.63 7.68
N VAL A 10 -0.22 0.52 7.08
CA VAL A 10 -1.06 0.62 5.89
C VAL A 10 -0.12 0.92 4.75
N TYR A 11 -0.16 0.12 3.70
CA TYR A 11 0.81 0.22 2.62
C TYR A 11 0.12 0.29 1.27
N VAL A 12 0.81 0.88 0.31
CA VAL A 12 0.31 1.02 -1.05
C VAL A 12 1.33 0.41 -2.00
N LEU A 13 0.88 -0.58 -2.75
CA LEU A 13 1.64 -1.18 -3.84
C LEU A 13 1.12 -0.61 -5.16
N PHE A 14 2.02 -0.45 -6.11
CA PHE A 14 1.69 -0.06 -7.47
C PHE A 14 2.11 -1.18 -8.41
N SER A 15 1.20 -1.63 -9.27
CA SER A 15 1.51 -2.66 -10.26
C SER A 15 1.93 -2.01 -11.58
N LEU A 16 3.13 -2.31 -12.03
CA LEU A 16 3.59 -1.83 -13.33
C LEU A 16 2.82 -2.48 -14.49
N LYS A 17 2.20 -3.62 -14.25
CA LYS A 17 1.43 -4.32 -15.28
C LYS A 17 0.08 -3.66 -15.52
N ASP A 18 -0.74 -3.50 -14.48
CA ASP A 18 -2.09 -2.95 -14.63
C ASP A 18 -2.17 -1.48 -14.23
N ARG A 19 -1.10 -0.92 -13.67
CA ARG A 19 -0.96 0.48 -13.27
C ARG A 19 -2.02 0.91 -12.25
N LYS A 20 -2.37 0.01 -11.37
CA LYS A 20 -3.35 0.24 -10.31
C LYS A 20 -2.70 0.10 -8.95
N PHE A 21 -3.34 0.71 -7.95
CA PHE A 21 -2.92 0.60 -6.57
C PHE A 21 -3.49 -0.68 -5.94
N TYR A 22 -2.74 -1.22 -5.01
CA TYR A 22 -3.23 -2.18 -4.04
C TYR A 22 -2.96 -1.60 -2.65
N ILE A 23 -4.00 -1.49 -1.84
CA ILE A 23 -3.91 -0.96 -0.48
C ILE A 23 -4.02 -2.15 0.48
N GLY A 24 -3.10 -2.25 1.41
CA GLY A 24 -3.10 -3.36 2.38
C GLY A 24 -2.78 -2.91 3.78
N PHE A 25 -2.93 -3.84 4.70
CA PHE A 25 -2.69 -3.66 6.12
C PHE A 25 -1.90 -4.86 6.63
N THR A 26 -0.88 -4.59 7.45
CA THR A 26 -0.08 -5.68 8.01
C THR A 26 0.61 -5.24 9.31
N ARG A 27 0.95 -6.20 10.15
CA ARG A 27 1.81 -5.99 11.30
C ARG A 27 3.29 -6.12 10.96
N ASN A 28 3.61 -6.74 9.83
CA ASN A 28 5.00 -6.94 9.41
C ASN A 28 5.14 -6.60 7.94
N LEU A 29 5.55 -5.36 7.68
CA LEU A 29 5.61 -4.84 6.31
C LEU A 29 6.56 -5.64 5.43
N LYS A 30 7.76 -5.92 5.92
CA LYS A 30 8.78 -6.62 5.14
C LYS A 30 8.31 -8.00 4.70
N VAL A 31 7.75 -8.77 5.62
CA VAL A 31 7.24 -10.11 5.32
C VAL A 31 6.09 -10.03 4.32
N ARG A 32 5.15 -9.10 4.53
CA ARG A 32 3.97 -8.98 3.66
C ARG A 32 4.35 -8.57 2.24
N ILE A 33 5.28 -7.63 2.08
CA ILE A 33 5.76 -7.22 0.76
C ILE A 33 6.43 -8.40 0.05
N THR A 34 7.22 -9.19 0.77
CA THR A 34 7.84 -10.38 0.21
C THR A 34 6.79 -11.39 -0.26
N GLN A 35 5.73 -11.57 0.52
CA GLN A 35 4.63 -12.47 0.14
C GLN A 35 3.95 -12.00 -1.15
N HIS A 36 3.71 -10.69 -1.29
CA HIS A 36 3.16 -10.14 -2.53
C HIS A 36 4.07 -10.41 -3.73
N LYS A 37 5.36 -10.14 -3.57
CA LYS A 37 6.34 -10.33 -4.65
C LYS A 37 6.45 -11.79 -5.08
N ASN A 38 6.29 -12.71 -4.14
CA ASN A 38 6.40 -14.14 -4.41
C ASN A 38 5.08 -14.77 -4.87
N GLY A 39 4.03 -13.98 -5.03
CA GLY A 39 2.76 -14.48 -5.52
C GLY A 39 1.92 -15.23 -4.50
N TYR A 40 2.22 -15.08 -3.22
CA TYR A 40 1.50 -15.78 -2.16
C TYR A 40 0.20 -15.08 -1.73
N VAL A 41 -0.03 -13.87 -2.22
CA VAL A 41 -1.25 -13.13 -1.90
C VAL A 41 -2.21 -13.25 -3.08
N LYS A 42 -3.35 -13.89 -2.84
CA LYS A 42 -4.32 -14.23 -3.89
C LYS A 42 -4.75 -13.02 -4.72
N SER A 43 -5.01 -11.90 -4.06
CA SER A 43 -5.53 -10.70 -4.73
C SER A 43 -4.51 -10.02 -5.63
N THR A 44 -3.22 -10.30 -5.47
CA THR A 44 -2.17 -9.63 -6.24
C THR A 44 -1.27 -10.57 -7.04
N ARG A 45 -1.45 -11.90 -6.90
CA ARG A 45 -0.52 -12.86 -7.53
C ARG A 45 -0.43 -12.70 -9.05
N ASN A 46 -1.48 -12.26 -9.69
CA ASN A 46 -1.52 -12.08 -11.15
C ASN A 46 -1.23 -10.65 -11.59
N ARG A 47 -0.96 -9.74 -10.65
CA ARG A 47 -0.75 -8.33 -10.96
C ARG A 47 0.70 -7.95 -11.21
N LYS A 48 1.60 -8.81 -10.94
CA LYS A 48 3.06 -8.76 -11.22
C LYS A 48 3.71 -7.38 -11.20
N SER A 49 5.03 -7.36 -11.01
CA SER A 49 5.83 -6.14 -10.96
C SER A 49 5.26 -5.12 -9.96
N LEU A 50 5.01 -5.59 -8.74
CA LEU A 50 4.50 -4.76 -7.65
C LEU A 50 5.64 -3.95 -7.03
N ILE A 51 5.40 -2.66 -6.84
CA ILE A 51 6.35 -1.75 -6.21
C ILE A 51 5.68 -1.16 -4.96
N LEU A 52 6.38 -1.20 -3.83
CA LEU A 52 5.95 -0.47 -2.64
C LEU A 52 6.26 1.01 -2.86
N ILE A 53 5.22 1.84 -2.93
CA ILE A 53 5.38 3.27 -3.20
C ILE A 53 5.10 4.15 -1.99
N TYR A 54 4.45 3.61 -0.95
CA TYR A 54 4.09 4.40 0.22
C TYR A 54 3.64 3.50 1.36
N TYR A 55 3.90 3.89 2.58
CA TYR A 55 3.29 3.25 3.74
C TYR A 55 3.18 4.22 4.91
N GLU A 56 2.26 3.92 5.80
CA GLU A 56 2.03 4.64 7.05
C GLU A 56 2.11 3.67 8.21
N VAL A 57 2.44 4.20 9.38
CA VAL A 57 2.60 3.39 10.59
C VAL A 57 1.68 3.93 11.67
N TYR A 58 0.97 3.04 12.34
CA TYR A 58 0.05 3.37 13.42
C TYR A 58 0.35 2.52 14.64
N ILE A 59 0.21 3.12 15.82
CA ILE A 59 0.33 2.38 17.09
C ILE A 59 -0.96 1.61 17.35
N GLN A 60 -2.10 2.18 16.99
CA GLN A 60 -3.41 1.55 17.23
C GLN A 60 -3.92 0.86 15.99
N LYS A 61 -4.31 -0.40 16.14
CA LYS A 61 -4.86 -1.19 15.05
C LYS A 61 -6.09 -0.53 14.43
N ALA A 62 -6.98 -0.03 15.27
CA ALA A 62 -8.22 0.60 14.79
C ALA A 62 -7.95 1.79 13.88
N ASP A 63 -6.93 2.57 14.17
CA ASP A 63 -6.57 3.72 13.33
C ASP A 63 -6.06 3.27 11.97
N ALA A 64 -5.23 2.23 11.95
CA ALA A 64 -4.72 1.67 10.71
C ALA A 64 -5.85 1.09 9.86
N GLU A 65 -6.79 0.37 10.48
CA GLU A 65 -7.92 -0.22 9.75
C GLU A 65 -8.83 0.84 9.12
N LYS A 66 -9.09 1.92 9.86
CA LYS A 66 -9.87 3.05 9.31
C LYS A 66 -9.15 3.68 8.10
N ARG A 67 -7.85 3.84 8.21
CA ARG A 67 -7.07 4.46 7.14
C ARG A 67 -7.04 3.56 5.90
N GLU A 68 -6.85 2.27 6.08
CA GLU A 68 -6.89 1.31 4.98
C GLU A 68 -8.22 1.40 4.23
N LYS A 69 -9.31 1.40 4.98
CA LYS A 69 -10.65 1.50 4.39
C LYS A 69 -10.83 2.80 3.61
N TYR A 70 -10.39 3.91 4.17
CA TYR A 70 -10.46 5.21 3.49
C TYR A 70 -9.67 5.21 2.17
N LEU A 71 -8.45 4.70 2.21
CA LEU A 71 -7.58 4.70 1.02
C LEU A 71 -8.08 3.77 -0.09
N LYS A 72 -8.86 2.76 0.25
CA LYS A 72 -9.49 1.87 -0.74
C LYS A 72 -10.64 2.55 -1.48
N GLY A 73 -11.23 3.57 -0.93
CA GLY A 73 -12.32 4.31 -1.57
C GLY A 73 -11.84 5.30 -2.61
N GLY A 74 -12.78 5.86 -3.37
CA GLY A 74 -12.46 6.80 -4.44
C GLY A 74 -11.77 8.06 -3.97
N ASN A 75 -12.23 8.65 -2.86
CA ASN A 75 -11.63 9.85 -2.29
C ASN A 75 -10.22 9.59 -1.79
N GLY A 76 -10.00 8.44 -1.15
CA GLY A 76 -8.67 8.06 -0.67
C GLY A 76 -7.69 7.85 -1.80
N ARG A 77 -8.12 7.17 -2.86
CA ARG A 77 -7.27 6.96 -4.04
C ARG A 77 -6.93 8.26 -4.73
N SER A 78 -7.87 9.17 -4.86
CA SER A 78 -7.61 10.51 -5.42
C SER A 78 -6.62 11.28 -4.56
N SER A 79 -6.76 11.20 -3.24
CA SER A 79 -5.83 11.81 -2.30
C SER A 79 -4.41 11.26 -2.47
N LEU A 80 -4.28 9.94 -2.63
CA LEU A 80 -2.97 9.31 -2.86
C LEU A 80 -2.32 9.80 -4.16
N LYS A 81 -3.08 9.95 -5.21
CA LYS A 81 -2.55 10.42 -6.49
C LYS A 81 -1.97 11.83 -6.37
N ILE A 82 -2.61 12.69 -5.62
CA ILE A 82 -2.11 14.04 -5.35
C ILE A 82 -0.86 13.97 -4.46
N GLN A 83 -0.95 13.24 -3.38
CA GLN A 83 0.12 13.12 -2.39
C GLN A 83 1.39 12.52 -2.98
N LEU A 84 1.24 11.52 -3.85
CA LEU A 84 2.35 10.77 -4.43
C LEU A 84 2.66 11.17 -5.87
N ARG A 85 2.31 12.38 -6.25
CA ARG A 85 2.45 12.86 -7.64
C ARG A 85 3.87 12.65 -8.18
N ASP A 86 4.88 13.02 -7.43
CA ASP A 86 6.26 12.92 -7.92
C ASP A 86 6.67 11.47 -8.15
N CYS A 87 6.31 10.59 -7.22
CA CYS A 87 6.56 9.15 -7.36
C CYS A 87 5.86 8.60 -8.60
N LEU A 88 4.59 8.93 -8.76
CA LEU A 88 3.77 8.44 -9.88
C LEU A 88 4.26 8.98 -11.21
N THR A 89 4.73 10.21 -11.25
CA THR A 89 5.32 10.80 -12.45
C THR A 89 6.55 10.01 -12.88
N LYS A 90 7.42 9.66 -11.93
CA LYS A 90 8.60 8.84 -12.22
C LYS A 90 8.23 7.46 -12.74
N LEU A 91 7.12 6.90 -12.27
CA LEU A 91 6.61 5.63 -12.75
C LEU A 91 5.76 5.76 -14.03
N ARG A 92 5.67 6.97 -14.58
CA ARG A 92 4.91 7.28 -15.79
C ARG A 92 3.44 6.92 -15.66
N TYR A 93 2.85 7.25 -14.52
CA TYR A 93 1.42 7.07 -14.32
C TYR A 93 0.67 8.15 -15.10
N LYS A 94 -0.08 7.75 -16.13
CA LYS A 94 -0.64 8.69 -17.09
C LYS A 94 -1.92 9.40 -16.62
N HIS A 95 -2.55 8.92 -15.55
CA HIS A 95 -3.86 9.44 -15.10
C HIS A 95 -3.76 10.14 -13.74
N LEU A 96 -2.79 10.98 -13.61
CA LEU A 96 -2.62 11.77 -12.39
C LEU A 96 -3.72 12.82 -12.23
#